data_04c25270eaabdd99c94008266e30004e
#
_entry.id   04c25270eaabdd99c94008266e30004e
#
_cell.length_a   1.000
_cell.length_b   1.000
_cell.length_c   1.000
_cell.angle_alpha   90.00
_cell.angle_beta   90.00
_cell.angle_gamma   90.00
#
_symmetry.space_group_name_H-M   'P 1'
#
loop_
_entity.id
_entity.type
_entity.pdbx_description
1 polymer ?
#
loop_
_entity_poly.entity_id
_entity_poly.type
_entity_poly.pdbx_seq_one_letter_code
_entity_poly.pdbx_strand_id
1 'polypeptide(L)'
;MKRATIVAALSMAAVFAAVGGEQLMNLPPPPKGGRFKTPTDLVWPEKPGDADVCLWAGDRFAACSITIDDNCKPDHEWWLKLSEELGIKLTWFVITDHCVYKKNAGFNGTWADWQKLANAGHSIQSHTTNHKAKHGDVPMPSDEEVESMYRDSLKAINDNVTNNFACCIAYPRGEPHEAIAAKYAIACRGVYGVPSCANSINSLCTNKGAGGKGHVQMVAFGETEEEPKWIRGNKALKRGWNIVLYHFVHAGRTDEDREKNAASTEKEVRYIASLKDDRLWVCRFDDAAKYGQERDSATLASALKGKAIEFTLTDRMKDDIFDYPLTVKVRLPNGWKSAKATQGGKSVPVRFVTHEGAPYALVDAVPDRGAVRVTPGA
;
A
#
# COMPACT_ATOMS: atom_id res chain seq x y z
N MET A 1 55.31 -45.80 5.66
CA MET A 1 54.11 -45.61 4.85
C MET A 1 53.08 -44.80 5.68
N LYS A 2 53.00 -43.50 5.47
CA LYS A 2 52.04 -42.63 6.12
C LYS A 2 50.85 -42.37 5.15
N ARG A 3 49.68 -42.83 5.48
CA ARG A 3 48.48 -42.55 4.71
C ARG A 3 48.03 -41.13 4.98
N ALA A 4 48.02 -40.31 3.95
CA ALA A 4 47.39 -38.98 4.00
C ALA A 4 45.89 -39.15 3.78
N THR A 5 45.11 -38.72 4.76
CA THR A 5 43.65 -38.64 4.67
C THR A 5 43.33 -37.31 4.01
N ILE A 6 42.84 -37.34 2.78
CA ILE A 6 42.31 -36.17 2.09
C ILE A 6 40.88 -35.96 2.61
N VAL A 7 40.70 -34.91 3.39
CA VAL A 7 39.36 -34.43 3.75
C VAL A 7 38.86 -33.56 2.58
N ALA A 8 37.97 -34.12 1.80
CA ALA A 8 37.25 -33.37 0.78
C ALA A 8 36.25 -32.46 1.48
N ALA A 9 36.52 -31.15 1.47
CA ALA A 9 35.54 -30.14 1.82
C ALA A 9 34.49 -30.08 0.70
N LEU A 10 33.34 -30.71 0.90
CA LEU A 10 32.18 -30.47 0.08
C LEU A 10 31.70 -29.04 0.37
N SER A 11 31.98 -28.11 -0.54
CA SER A 11 31.30 -26.86 -0.61
C SER A 11 29.85 -27.14 -1.01
N MET A 12 28.91 -27.09 -0.04
CA MET A 12 27.50 -26.96 -0.34
C MET A 12 27.31 -25.56 -0.93
N ALA A 13 27.50 -25.43 -2.23
CA ALA A 13 26.80 -24.40 -2.99
C ALA A 13 25.33 -24.84 -3.01
N ALA A 14 24.54 -24.28 -2.08
CA ALA A 14 23.12 -24.38 -2.19
C ALA A 14 22.73 -23.61 -3.46
N VAL A 15 22.54 -24.35 -4.53
CA VAL A 15 21.82 -23.91 -5.72
C VAL A 15 20.37 -23.77 -5.21
N PHE A 16 19.99 -22.54 -4.82
CA PHE A 16 18.60 -22.18 -4.73
C PHE A 16 18.06 -22.23 -6.18
N ALA A 17 17.54 -23.40 -6.55
CA ALA A 17 16.65 -23.49 -7.67
C ALA A 17 15.50 -22.52 -7.35
N ALA A 18 15.40 -21.45 -8.12
CA ALA A 18 14.17 -20.69 -8.21
C ALA A 18 13.09 -21.76 -8.47
N VAL A 19 12.21 -21.96 -7.53
CA VAL A 19 10.99 -22.73 -7.76
C VAL A 19 10.22 -21.84 -8.73
N GLY A 20 10.38 -22.13 -10.02
CA GLY A 20 9.69 -21.46 -11.11
C GLY A 20 8.19 -21.78 -11.03
N GLY A 21 7.52 -21.16 -10.09
CA GLY A 21 6.08 -21.06 -10.05
C GLY A 21 5.64 -19.95 -10.98
N GLU A 22 4.48 -20.07 -11.57
CA GLU A 22 3.83 -19.00 -12.32
C GLU A 22 3.74 -17.75 -11.44
N GLN A 23 4.22 -16.60 -11.95
CA GLN A 23 4.12 -15.33 -11.25
C GLN A 23 2.66 -14.91 -11.15
N LEU A 24 2.25 -14.44 -9.98
CA LEU A 24 0.86 -14.15 -9.66
C LEU A 24 0.55 -12.67 -9.86
N MET A 25 -0.59 -12.37 -10.47
CA MET A 25 -1.14 -11.03 -10.47
C MET A 25 -1.81 -10.68 -9.13
N ASN A 26 -2.32 -11.66 -8.44
CA ASN A 26 -2.92 -11.50 -7.11
C ASN A 26 -2.69 -12.76 -6.28
N LEU A 27 -2.56 -12.60 -4.97
CA LEU A 27 -2.62 -13.73 -4.07
C LEU A 27 -4.01 -14.38 -4.14
N PRO A 28 -4.10 -15.71 -4.03
CA PRO A 28 -5.38 -16.39 -3.94
C PRO A 28 -6.23 -15.82 -2.80
N PRO A 29 -7.56 -15.75 -2.94
CA PRO A 29 -8.43 -15.38 -1.85
C PRO A 29 -8.24 -16.33 -0.66
N PRO A 30 -8.44 -15.86 0.58
CA PRO A 30 -8.35 -16.72 1.76
C PRO A 30 -9.34 -17.88 1.66
N PRO A 31 -9.04 -19.04 2.25
CA PRO A 31 -9.97 -20.15 2.36
C PRO A 31 -11.31 -19.69 2.96
N LYS A 32 -12.41 -20.31 2.58
CA LYS A 32 -13.73 -20.01 3.17
C LYS A 32 -13.66 -20.05 4.70
N GLY A 33 -14.02 -18.94 5.36
CA GLY A 33 -13.96 -18.79 6.81
C GLY A 33 -12.57 -18.41 7.36
N GLY A 34 -11.53 -18.37 6.54
CA GLY A 34 -10.18 -17.93 6.92
C GLY A 34 -9.98 -16.46 6.59
N ARG A 35 -9.78 -15.63 7.61
CA ARG A 35 -9.15 -14.31 7.40
C ARG A 35 -7.64 -14.52 7.44
N PHE A 36 -6.90 -13.84 6.57
CA PHE A 36 -5.47 -13.74 6.75
C PHE A 36 -5.22 -13.07 8.11
N LYS A 37 -4.47 -13.72 8.96
CA LYS A 37 -4.11 -13.15 10.26
C LYS A 37 -3.02 -12.13 10.04
N THR A 38 -3.30 -10.88 10.36
CA THR A 38 -2.24 -9.90 10.53
C THR A 38 -1.46 -10.26 11.79
N PRO A 39 -0.13 -10.38 11.72
CA PRO A 39 0.68 -10.46 12.92
C PRO A 39 0.38 -9.25 13.81
N THR A 40 0.03 -9.48 15.07
CA THR A 40 -0.23 -8.41 16.04
C THR A 40 1.06 -7.97 16.72
N ASP A 41 2.08 -8.83 16.72
CA ASP A 41 3.31 -8.61 17.42
C ASP A 41 4.43 -8.13 16.48
N LEU A 42 5.26 -7.21 16.99
CA LEU A 42 6.47 -6.78 16.32
C LEU A 42 7.52 -7.87 16.49
N VAL A 43 8.05 -8.36 15.39
CA VAL A 43 9.15 -9.32 15.38
C VAL A 43 10.47 -8.56 15.47
N TRP A 44 11.30 -8.93 16.44
CA TRP A 44 12.67 -8.47 16.58
C TRP A 44 13.62 -9.67 16.50
N PRO A 45 14.33 -9.86 15.37
CA PRO A 45 15.29 -10.94 15.23
C PRO A 45 16.32 -10.93 16.35
N GLU A 46 16.63 -12.11 16.94
CA GLU A 46 17.44 -12.18 18.15
C GLU A 46 18.95 -12.24 17.87
N LYS A 47 19.34 -13.03 16.86
CA LYS A 47 20.74 -13.29 16.59
C LYS A 47 21.29 -12.39 15.49
N PRO A 48 22.53 -11.88 15.61
CA PRO A 48 23.17 -11.15 14.52
C PRO A 48 23.16 -11.94 13.20
N GLY A 49 22.63 -11.31 12.17
CA GLY A 49 22.44 -11.92 10.86
C GLY A 49 21.02 -12.44 10.61
N ASP A 50 20.20 -12.64 11.65
CA ASP A 50 18.78 -12.95 11.46
C ASP A 50 18.04 -11.72 10.96
N ALA A 51 17.02 -11.95 10.15
CA ALA A 51 16.21 -10.88 9.57
C ALA A 51 14.73 -11.28 9.47
N ASP A 52 13.84 -10.29 9.41
CA ASP A 52 12.41 -10.45 9.25
C ASP A 52 11.83 -9.36 8.34
N VAL A 53 10.79 -9.69 7.57
CA VAL A 53 10.09 -8.71 6.74
C VAL A 53 9.08 -7.97 7.60
N CYS A 54 9.20 -6.64 7.64
CA CYS A 54 8.30 -5.81 8.43
C CYS A 54 6.87 -5.85 7.90
N LEU A 55 5.90 -5.77 8.81
CA LEU A 55 4.49 -5.78 8.44
C LEU A 55 4.13 -4.63 7.49
N TRP A 56 4.68 -3.43 7.76
CA TRP A 56 4.49 -2.23 6.96
C TRP A 56 5.83 -1.52 6.70
N ALA A 57 5.88 -0.77 5.62
CA ALA A 57 7.08 -0.05 5.21
C ALA A 57 7.64 0.82 6.35
N GLY A 58 8.97 0.82 6.50
CA GLY A 58 9.68 1.53 7.55
C GLY A 58 9.42 0.99 8.96
N ASP A 59 8.93 -0.25 9.11
CA ASP A 59 8.54 -0.86 10.39
C ASP A 59 7.46 -0.05 11.14
N ARG A 60 6.58 0.59 10.39
CA ARG A 60 5.44 1.32 10.96
C ARG A 60 4.43 0.35 11.57
N PHE A 61 3.72 0.84 12.57
CA PHE A 61 2.74 0.02 13.31
C PHE A 61 1.54 -0.36 12.45
N ALA A 62 1.05 0.55 11.62
CA ALA A 62 -0.09 0.36 10.71
C ALA A 62 0.12 1.13 9.40
N ALA A 63 -0.73 0.89 8.40
CA ALA A 63 -0.77 1.65 7.17
C ALA A 63 -2.07 2.48 7.05
N CYS A 64 -2.01 3.59 6.30
CA CYS A 64 -3.17 4.39 5.98
C CYS A 64 -3.09 4.95 4.55
N SER A 65 -4.16 4.78 3.78
CA SER A 65 -4.31 5.38 2.47
C SER A 65 -5.49 6.33 2.45
N ILE A 66 -5.24 7.58 2.07
CA ILE A 66 -6.27 8.59 1.87
C ILE A 66 -6.70 8.53 0.41
N THR A 67 -7.98 8.27 0.18
CA THR A 67 -8.55 8.08 -1.15
C THR A 67 -9.67 9.09 -1.43
N ILE A 68 -9.78 9.55 -2.69
CA ILE A 68 -10.76 10.51 -3.13
C ILE A 68 -11.49 9.95 -4.36
N ASP A 69 -12.82 9.95 -4.34
CA ASP A 69 -13.67 9.44 -5.41
C ASP A 69 -14.33 10.56 -6.23
N ASP A 70 -14.98 10.19 -7.32
CA ASP A 70 -15.91 11.02 -8.09
C ASP A 70 -15.30 12.28 -8.72
N ASN A 71 -14.06 12.20 -9.14
CA ASN A 71 -13.33 13.23 -9.89
C ASN A 71 -13.09 14.57 -9.16
N CYS A 72 -14.03 15.17 -8.50
CA CYS A 72 -13.97 16.33 -7.61
C CYS A 72 -12.85 17.36 -7.91
N LYS A 73 -12.72 17.80 -9.19
CA LYS A 73 -11.67 18.73 -9.61
C LYS A 73 -11.63 20.05 -8.82
N PRO A 74 -12.76 20.64 -8.37
CA PRO A 74 -12.69 21.88 -7.59
C PRO A 74 -11.82 21.79 -6.34
N ASP A 75 -11.61 20.58 -5.81
CA ASP A 75 -10.80 20.36 -4.62
C ASP A 75 -9.31 20.10 -4.93
N HIS A 76 -8.89 19.97 -6.21
CA HIS A 76 -7.52 19.56 -6.56
C HIS A 76 -6.45 20.48 -5.97
N GLU A 77 -6.60 21.79 -6.09
CA GLU A 77 -5.62 22.75 -5.58
C GLU A 77 -5.54 22.72 -4.04
N TRP A 78 -6.68 22.56 -3.38
CA TRP A 78 -6.73 22.43 -1.93
C TRP A 78 -6.00 21.16 -1.46
N TRP A 79 -6.28 20.01 -2.11
CA TRP A 79 -5.61 18.76 -1.81
C TRP A 79 -4.12 18.79 -2.12
N LEU A 80 -3.71 19.40 -3.24
CA LEU A 80 -2.30 19.56 -3.60
C LEU A 80 -1.54 20.33 -2.52
N LYS A 81 -2.09 21.48 -2.12
CA LYS A 81 -1.48 22.33 -1.08
C LYS A 81 -1.36 21.58 0.25
N LEU A 82 -2.46 20.97 0.71
CA LEU A 82 -2.48 20.27 1.98
C LEU A 82 -1.54 19.06 1.99
N SER A 83 -1.56 18.27 0.93
CA SER A 83 -0.71 17.06 0.84
C SER A 83 0.79 17.40 0.70
N GLU A 84 1.14 18.48 0.00
CA GLU A 84 2.51 18.98 -0.09
C GLU A 84 3.00 19.47 1.27
N GLU A 85 2.22 20.31 1.96
CA GLU A 85 2.54 20.80 3.30
C GLU A 85 2.77 19.66 4.29
N LEU A 86 1.92 18.63 4.24
CA LEU A 86 1.99 17.49 5.15
C LEU A 86 2.98 16.41 4.71
N GLY A 87 3.54 16.51 3.51
CA GLY A 87 4.46 15.52 2.93
C GLY A 87 3.82 14.13 2.79
N ILE A 88 2.57 14.08 2.34
CA ILE A 88 1.82 12.84 2.11
C ILE A 88 1.40 12.72 0.64
N LYS A 89 1.10 11.48 0.21
CA LYS A 89 0.57 11.21 -1.14
C LYS A 89 -0.79 10.54 -1.04
N LEU A 90 -1.66 10.87 -1.98
CA LEU A 90 -3.07 10.49 -2.02
C LEU A 90 -3.33 9.55 -3.19
N THR A 91 -4.49 8.89 -3.16
CA THR A 91 -4.99 8.11 -4.30
C THR A 91 -6.34 8.65 -4.73
N TRP A 92 -6.48 8.88 -6.03
CA TRP A 92 -7.71 9.31 -6.65
C TRP A 92 -8.32 8.19 -7.45
N PHE A 93 -9.58 7.89 -7.24
CA PHE A 93 -10.36 6.95 -8.02
C PHE A 93 -11.25 7.69 -9.00
N VAL A 94 -10.93 7.59 -10.29
CA VAL A 94 -11.42 8.46 -11.34
C VAL A 94 -12.42 7.76 -12.25
N ILE A 95 -13.55 8.40 -12.52
CA ILE A 95 -14.55 7.97 -13.52
C ILE A 95 -14.06 8.46 -14.88
N THR A 96 -13.61 7.53 -15.75
CA THR A 96 -12.84 7.92 -16.93
C THR A 96 -13.63 8.57 -18.03
N ASP A 97 -14.91 8.22 -18.21
CA ASP A 97 -15.79 8.89 -19.18
C ASP A 97 -15.97 10.37 -18.84
N HIS A 98 -15.92 10.71 -17.56
CA HIS A 98 -16.02 12.09 -17.13
C HIS A 98 -14.82 12.94 -17.54
N CYS A 99 -13.66 12.35 -17.79
CA CYS A 99 -12.45 13.08 -18.17
C CYS A 99 -12.49 13.59 -19.62
N VAL A 100 -13.39 13.05 -20.45
CA VAL A 100 -13.55 13.43 -21.87
C VAL A 100 -14.80 14.27 -22.14
N TYR A 101 -15.76 14.30 -21.24
CA TYR A 101 -17.00 15.08 -21.41
C TYR A 101 -16.77 16.55 -21.13
N LYS A 102 -16.83 17.40 -22.16
CA LYS A 102 -16.64 18.85 -22.04
C LYS A 102 -17.68 19.53 -21.16
N LYS A 103 -18.90 18.99 -21.07
CA LYS A 103 -20.02 19.63 -20.36
C LYS A 103 -19.78 19.89 -18.89
N ASN A 104 -19.00 19.03 -18.21
CA ASN A 104 -18.72 19.16 -16.79
C ASN A 104 -17.21 19.18 -16.50
N ALA A 105 -16.39 19.60 -17.47
CA ALA A 105 -14.93 19.62 -17.29
C ALA A 105 -14.47 20.47 -16.10
N GLY A 106 -15.23 21.48 -15.71
CA GLY A 106 -14.96 22.30 -14.53
C GLY A 106 -15.07 21.53 -13.21
N PHE A 107 -15.95 20.52 -13.15
CA PHE A 107 -16.10 19.65 -11.96
C PHE A 107 -15.36 18.34 -12.10
N ASN A 108 -15.38 17.72 -13.28
CA ASN A 108 -14.84 16.39 -13.47
C ASN A 108 -13.33 16.36 -13.76
N GLY A 109 -12.76 17.47 -14.21
CA GLY A 109 -11.38 17.51 -14.69
C GLY A 109 -11.20 16.92 -16.08
N THR A 110 -10.02 17.13 -16.62
CA THR A 110 -9.54 16.57 -17.89
C THR A 110 -8.30 15.71 -17.63
N TRP A 111 -7.84 14.95 -18.61
CA TRP A 111 -6.59 14.19 -18.45
C TRP A 111 -5.39 15.04 -18.05
N ALA A 112 -5.33 16.31 -18.47
CA ALA A 112 -4.29 17.24 -18.06
C ALA A 112 -4.37 17.59 -16.55
N ASP A 113 -5.58 17.68 -15.98
CA ASP A 113 -5.75 17.90 -14.55
C ASP A 113 -5.28 16.68 -13.75
N TRP A 114 -5.58 15.46 -14.21
CA TRP A 114 -5.12 14.22 -13.60
C TRP A 114 -3.61 14.02 -13.72
N GLN A 115 -3.04 14.39 -14.88
CA GLN A 115 -1.58 14.38 -15.07
C GLN A 115 -0.86 15.32 -14.08
N LYS A 116 -1.46 16.46 -13.75
CA LYS A 116 -0.90 17.39 -12.74
C LYS A 116 -0.81 16.72 -11.37
N LEU A 117 -1.84 16.00 -10.94
CA LEU A 117 -1.84 15.24 -9.69
C LEU A 117 -0.82 14.10 -9.70
N ALA A 118 -0.73 13.35 -10.79
CA ALA A 118 0.26 12.29 -10.96
C ALA A 118 1.69 12.83 -10.91
N ASN A 119 1.97 13.98 -11.54
CA ASN A 119 3.28 14.64 -11.48
C ASN A 119 3.65 15.12 -10.06
N ALA A 120 2.66 15.40 -9.22
CA ALA A 120 2.86 15.67 -7.79
C ALA A 120 3.09 14.40 -6.96
N GLY A 121 3.06 13.21 -7.58
CA GLY A 121 3.29 11.91 -6.96
C GLY A 121 2.06 11.25 -6.36
N HIS A 122 0.86 11.80 -6.61
CA HIS A 122 -0.39 11.14 -6.27
C HIS A 122 -0.67 9.98 -7.22
N SER A 123 -1.47 9.02 -6.76
CA SER A 123 -1.90 7.88 -7.56
C SER A 123 -3.26 8.14 -8.20
N ILE A 124 -3.37 7.86 -9.49
CA ILE A 124 -4.62 7.95 -10.27
C ILE A 124 -5.07 6.54 -10.60
N GLN A 125 -6.18 6.12 -10.03
CA GLN A 125 -6.73 4.78 -10.10
C GLN A 125 -8.17 4.80 -10.63
N SER A 126 -8.73 3.63 -10.92
CA SER A 126 -10.02 3.53 -11.59
C SER A 126 -11.22 3.59 -10.62
N HIS A 127 -12.20 4.44 -10.96
CA HIS A 127 -13.57 4.34 -10.43
C HIS A 127 -14.55 3.92 -11.54
N THR A 128 -14.08 3.03 -12.42
CA THR A 128 -14.74 2.54 -13.64
C THR A 128 -14.87 3.59 -14.75
N THR A 129 -15.46 3.21 -15.89
CA THR A 129 -15.67 4.16 -16.99
C THR A 129 -16.76 5.17 -16.65
N ASN A 130 -17.88 4.73 -16.08
CA ASN A 130 -19.12 5.51 -16.00
C ASN A 130 -19.85 5.44 -14.65
N HIS A 131 -19.24 4.81 -13.65
CA HIS A 131 -19.78 4.64 -12.28
C HIS A 131 -21.16 3.93 -12.26
N LYS A 132 -21.44 3.06 -13.26
CA LYS A 132 -22.72 2.34 -13.31
C LYS A 132 -22.75 1.25 -12.22
N ALA A 133 -23.78 1.29 -11.38
CA ALA A 133 -24.06 0.33 -10.33
C ALA A 133 -25.58 0.28 -10.07
N LYS A 134 -26.04 -0.73 -9.35
CA LYS A 134 -27.44 -0.79 -8.94
C LYS A 134 -27.80 0.41 -8.08
N HIS A 135 -28.92 1.07 -8.41
CA HIS A 135 -29.43 2.19 -7.61
C HIS A 135 -30.93 2.37 -7.78
N GLY A 136 -31.71 2.12 -6.73
CA GLY A 136 -33.17 2.14 -6.79
C GLY A 136 -33.65 1.17 -7.88
N ASP A 137 -34.37 1.73 -8.87
CA ASP A 137 -34.88 0.97 -10.02
C ASP A 137 -33.84 0.74 -11.14
N VAL A 138 -32.64 1.32 -11.04
CA VAL A 138 -31.54 1.05 -11.99
C VAL A 138 -31.00 -0.34 -11.72
N PRO A 139 -31.08 -1.26 -12.70
CA PRO A 139 -30.62 -2.63 -12.53
C PRO A 139 -29.09 -2.69 -12.37
N MET A 140 -28.62 -3.78 -11.79
CA MET A 140 -27.21 -4.14 -11.80
C MET A 140 -26.73 -4.25 -13.26
N PRO A 141 -25.57 -3.70 -13.63
CA PRO A 141 -24.96 -3.97 -14.93
C PRO A 141 -24.67 -5.47 -15.10
N SER A 142 -24.68 -5.97 -16.34
CA SER A 142 -24.29 -7.35 -16.61
C SER A 142 -22.79 -7.58 -16.34
N ASP A 143 -22.37 -8.83 -16.20
CA ASP A 143 -20.97 -9.17 -15.99
C ASP A 143 -20.08 -8.68 -17.13
N GLU A 144 -20.55 -8.70 -18.37
CA GLU A 144 -19.84 -8.18 -19.54
C GLU A 144 -19.69 -6.66 -19.48
N GLU A 145 -20.72 -5.94 -19.05
CA GLU A 145 -20.66 -4.48 -18.84
C GLU A 145 -19.66 -4.15 -17.73
N VAL A 146 -19.68 -4.88 -16.60
CA VAL A 146 -18.74 -4.69 -15.50
C VAL A 146 -17.32 -4.97 -15.97
N GLU A 147 -17.10 -6.06 -16.71
CA GLU A 147 -15.77 -6.42 -17.23
C GLU A 147 -15.23 -5.33 -18.17
N SER A 148 -16.05 -4.81 -19.05
CA SER A 148 -15.64 -3.70 -19.92
C SER A 148 -15.34 -2.44 -19.13
N MET A 149 -16.17 -2.08 -18.14
CA MET A 149 -15.93 -0.91 -17.29
C MET A 149 -14.60 -0.98 -16.56
N TYR A 150 -14.21 -2.14 -16.07
CA TYR A 150 -12.95 -2.31 -15.33
C TYR A 150 -11.74 -2.27 -16.26
N ARG A 151 -11.75 -3.09 -17.31
CA ARG A 151 -10.67 -3.16 -18.31
C ARG A 151 -10.42 -1.80 -18.95
N ASP A 152 -11.50 -1.18 -19.46
CA ASP A 152 -11.39 0.00 -20.32
C ASP A 152 -11.02 1.26 -19.50
N SER A 153 -11.48 1.36 -18.25
CA SER A 153 -11.08 2.46 -17.37
C SER A 153 -9.61 2.39 -16.95
N LEU A 154 -9.10 1.22 -16.57
CA LEU A 154 -7.67 1.04 -16.27
C LEU A 154 -6.81 1.35 -17.47
N LYS A 155 -7.23 0.86 -18.68
CA LYS A 155 -6.54 1.18 -19.91
C LYS A 155 -6.56 2.68 -20.22
N ALA A 156 -7.71 3.32 -20.10
CA ALA A 156 -7.83 4.76 -20.36
C ALA A 156 -6.91 5.61 -19.48
N ILE A 157 -6.79 5.28 -18.18
CA ILE A 157 -5.87 5.98 -17.29
C ILE A 157 -4.42 5.74 -17.73
N ASN A 158 -4.03 4.50 -17.98
CA ASN A 158 -2.65 4.15 -18.37
C ASN A 158 -2.24 4.72 -19.73
N ASP A 159 -3.19 4.94 -20.64
CA ASP A 159 -2.95 5.57 -21.95
C ASP A 159 -2.79 7.11 -21.86
N ASN A 160 -3.37 7.75 -20.85
CA ASN A 160 -3.47 9.21 -20.77
C ASN A 160 -2.69 9.85 -19.62
N VAL A 161 -2.26 9.08 -18.61
CA VAL A 161 -1.55 9.60 -17.44
C VAL A 161 -0.21 8.89 -17.30
N THR A 162 0.87 9.63 -17.51
CA THR A 162 2.24 9.14 -17.36
C THR A 162 2.74 9.27 -15.91
N ASN A 163 3.82 8.58 -15.57
CA ASN A 163 4.35 8.50 -14.19
C ASN A 163 3.32 7.95 -13.19
N ASN A 164 2.39 7.15 -13.67
CA ASN A 164 1.33 6.51 -12.91
C ASN A 164 1.03 5.14 -13.53
N PHE A 165 0.69 4.18 -12.71
CA PHE A 165 0.23 2.88 -13.18
C PHE A 165 -1.10 2.55 -12.51
N ALA A 166 -2.18 2.60 -13.29
CA ALA A 166 -3.50 2.25 -12.80
C ALA A 166 -3.65 0.73 -12.76
N CYS A 167 -3.78 0.20 -11.56
CA CYS A 167 -3.90 -1.23 -11.28
C CYS A 167 -4.89 -1.53 -10.15
N CYS A 168 -5.61 -0.52 -9.67
CA CYS A 168 -6.58 -0.65 -8.59
C CYS A 168 -7.94 -0.06 -9.00
N ILE A 169 -9.01 -0.57 -8.40
CA ILE A 169 -10.38 -0.14 -8.68
C ILE A 169 -11.11 0.19 -7.37
N ALA A 170 -11.81 1.32 -7.30
CA ALA A 170 -12.88 1.51 -6.33
C ALA A 170 -14.21 1.05 -6.94
N TYR A 171 -14.92 0.20 -6.24
CA TYR A 171 -16.21 -0.29 -6.70
C TYR A 171 -17.26 0.82 -6.61
N PRO A 172 -17.99 1.12 -7.69
CA PRO A 172 -19.12 2.04 -7.65
C PRO A 172 -20.08 1.63 -6.54
N ARG A 173 -20.44 2.56 -5.65
CA ARG A 173 -21.30 2.31 -4.47
C ARG A 173 -20.83 1.20 -3.55
N GLY A 174 -19.60 0.72 -3.71
CA GLY A 174 -19.02 -0.37 -2.93
C GLY A 174 -19.54 -1.76 -3.30
N GLU A 175 -20.19 -1.93 -4.44
CA GLU A 175 -20.69 -3.23 -4.90
C GLU A 175 -19.58 -4.06 -5.56
N PRO A 176 -19.15 -5.18 -4.94
CA PRO A 176 -18.00 -5.93 -5.42
C PRO A 176 -18.37 -6.87 -6.57
N HIS A 177 -17.51 -6.90 -7.59
CA HIS A 177 -17.49 -7.92 -8.64
C HIS A 177 -16.12 -8.59 -8.66
N GLU A 178 -15.83 -9.30 -7.61
CA GLU A 178 -14.49 -9.77 -7.24
C GLU A 178 -13.82 -10.65 -8.30
N ALA A 179 -14.55 -11.62 -8.83
CA ALA A 179 -14.01 -12.55 -9.82
C ALA A 179 -13.65 -11.84 -11.15
N ILE A 180 -14.41 -10.80 -11.50
CA ILE A 180 -14.11 -9.98 -12.68
C ILE A 180 -12.93 -9.06 -12.40
N ALA A 181 -12.97 -8.37 -11.27
CA ALA A 181 -11.93 -7.44 -10.89
C ALA A 181 -10.55 -8.09 -10.78
N ALA A 182 -10.48 -9.33 -10.28
CA ALA A 182 -9.23 -10.10 -10.15
C ALA A 182 -8.49 -10.32 -11.48
N LYS A 183 -9.19 -10.21 -12.62
CA LYS A 183 -8.56 -10.31 -13.96
C LYS A 183 -7.76 -9.07 -14.35
N TYR A 184 -8.06 -7.91 -13.77
CA TYR A 184 -7.59 -6.60 -14.23
C TYR A 184 -6.91 -5.76 -13.16
N ALA A 185 -7.23 -5.98 -11.90
CA ALA A 185 -6.75 -5.17 -10.79
C ALA A 185 -6.04 -6.00 -9.72
N ILE A 186 -5.03 -5.40 -9.10
CA ILE A 186 -4.29 -6.04 -7.98
C ILE A 186 -5.02 -5.85 -6.64
N ALA A 187 -5.85 -4.81 -6.54
CA ALA A 187 -6.63 -4.52 -5.35
C ALA A 187 -7.87 -3.69 -5.71
N CYS A 188 -8.92 -3.86 -4.91
CA CYS A 188 -10.14 -3.10 -5.08
C CYS A 188 -10.65 -2.57 -3.74
N ARG A 189 -11.34 -1.42 -3.76
CA ARG A 189 -11.91 -0.79 -2.58
C ARG A 189 -13.44 -0.76 -2.65
N GLY A 190 -14.07 -1.30 -1.62
CA GLY A 190 -15.49 -1.10 -1.34
C GLY A 190 -15.72 0.10 -0.42
N VAL A 191 -16.98 0.26 0.03
CA VAL A 191 -17.38 1.30 0.99
C VAL A 191 -17.85 0.72 2.33
N TYR A 192 -17.94 -0.60 2.43
CA TYR A 192 -18.41 -1.32 3.62
C TYR A 192 -17.39 -2.35 4.08
N GLY A 193 -17.26 -2.55 5.38
CA GLY A 193 -16.45 -3.59 5.98
C GLY A 193 -15.45 -3.09 7.00
N VAL A 194 -14.51 -3.96 7.36
CA VAL A 194 -13.45 -3.63 8.33
C VAL A 194 -12.11 -3.54 7.61
N PRO A 195 -11.22 -2.63 8.01
CA PRO A 195 -9.86 -2.59 7.52
C PRO A 195 -9.21 -3.95 7.72
N SER A 196 -8.54 -4.47 6.71
CA SER A 196 -7.84 -5.75 6.80
C SER A 196 -6.40 -5.59 6.31
N CYS A 197 -5.51 -6.45 6.77
CA CYS A 197 -4.28 -6.69 6.04
C CYS A 197 -4.63 -7.43 4.79
N ALA A 198 -4.17 -6.92 3.73
CA ALA A 198 -4.58 -7.48 2.52
C ALA A 198 -3.61 -8.44 1.91
N ASN A 199 -4.13 -9.54 1.50
CA ASN A 199 -3.44 -10.51 0.69
C ASN A 199 -4.28 -10.96 -0.49
N SER A 200 -5.47 -10.43 -0.68
CA SER A 200 -6.28 -10.66 -1.86
C SER A 200 -7.07 -9.43 -2.19
N ILE A 201 -7.54 -9.38 -3.41
CA ILE A 201 -8.33 -8.29 -3.94
C ILE A 201 -9.54 -7.91 -3.06
N ASN A 202 -10.04 -8.83 -2.27
CA ASN A 202 -11.25 -8.67 -1.46
C ASN A 202 -11.00 -8.50 0.03
N SER A 203 -9.84 -8.89 0.49
CA SER A 203 -9.44 -8.65 1.88
C SER A 203 -8.82 -7.28 2.07
N LEU A 204 -8.55 -6.57 0.97
CA LEU A 204 -7.82 -5.32 0.97
C LEU A 204 -8.62 -4.13 1.40
N CYS A 205 -9.91 -4.15 1.19
CA CYS A 205 -10.62 -2.91 1.21
C CYS A 205 -12.02 -3.09 1.65
N THR A 206 -12.22 -2.86 2.90
CA THR A 206 -13.57 -2.65 3.31
C THR A 206 -13.60 -1.47 4.27
N ASN A 207 -14.12 -0.38 3.80
CA ASN A 207 -14.45 0.73 4.64
C ASN A 207 -15.95 0.76 4.85
N LYS A 208 -16.39 0.57 6.07
CA LYS A 208 -17.76 0.83 6.40
C LYS A 208 -17.91 2.34 6.60
N GLY A 209 -18.41 3.02 5.58
CA GLY A 209 -18.75 4.42 5.72
C GLY A 209 -19.69 4.62 6.93
N ALA A 210 -19.29 5.42 7.89
CA ALA A 210 -20.23 5.97 8.86
C ALA A 210 -21.13 6.94 8.09
N GLY A 211 -22.38 6.60 7.93
CA GLY A 211 -23.32 7.25 7.05
C GLY A 211 -23.22 8.75 6.95
N GLY A 212 -23.15 9.23 5.74
CA GLY A 212 -23.33 10.60 5.32
C GLY A 212 -22.10 11.50 5.47
N LYS A 213 -21.51 11.95 4.41
CA LYS A 213 -20.57 13.08 4.25
C LYS A 213 -19.16 12.92 4.83
N GLY A 214 -18.19 12.67 3.98
CA GLY A 214 -16.78 12.57 4.33
C GLY A 214 -16.53 11.36 5.25
N HIS A 215 -15.91 10.27 4.77
CA HIS A 215 -16.15 9.05 5.50
C HIS A 215 -14.93 8.24 5.71
N VAL A 216 -14.64 8.09 6.95
CA VAL A 216 -13.44 7.49 7.43
C VAL A 216 -13.78 6.39 8.40
N GLN A 217 -13.26 5.19 8.16
CA GLN A 217 -13.01 4.27 9.26
C GLN A 217 -11.51 4.03 9.36
N MET A 218 -10.94 4.56 10.41
CA MET A 218 -9.59 4.20 10.82
C MET A 218 -9.62 3.31 12.04
N VAL A 219 -8.63 2.44 12.13
CA VAL A 219 -8.35 1.68 13.32
C VAL A 219 -7.71 2.59 14.36
N ALA A 220 -8.13 2.51 15.60
CA ALA A 220 -7.57 3.29 16.69
C ALA A 220 -6.07 3.00 16.87
N PHE A 221 -5.27 4.04 16.84
CA PHE A 221 -3.82 3.96 17.04
C PHE A 221 -3.38 4.13 18.50
N GLY A 222 -4.31 4.31 19.39
CA GLY A 222 -4.13 4.56 20.80
C GLY A 222 -5.29 5.40 21.30
N GLU A 223 -5.49 5.45 22.61
CA GLU A 223 -6.52 6.28 23.22
C GLU A 223 -5.87 7.61 23.62
N THR A 224 -6.00 8.63 22.78
CA THR A 224 -5.76 10.01 23.18
C THR A 224 -7.06 10.77 23.15
N GLU A 225 -7.21 11.80 23.96
CA GLU A 225 -8.40 12.65 23.95
C GLU A 225 -8.59 13.38 22.61
N GLU A 226 -7.52 13.51 21.84
CA GLU A 226 -7.48 14.14 20.53
C GLU A 226 -7.94 13.20 19.39
N GLU A 227 -8.03 11.89 19.63
CA GLU A 227 -8.50 10.96 18.62
C GLU A 227 -9.97 11.21 18.29
N PRO A 228 -10.34 11.35 16.99
CA PRO A 228 -11.71 11.40 16.58
C PRO A 228 -12.50 10.18 17.09
N LYS A 229 -13.72 10.38 17.54
CA LYS A 229 -14.56 9.31 18.14
C LYS A 229 -14.70 8.06 17.26
N TRP A 230 -14.65 8.22 15.94
CA TRP A 230 -14.74 7.12 14.99
C TRP A 230 -13.45 6.27 14.90
N ILE A 231 -12.29 6.82 15.26
CA ILE A 231 -11.03 6.07 15.39
C ILE A 231 -11.05 5.17 16.63
N ARG A 232 -11.64 5.64 17.73
CA ARG A 232 -11.65 4.93 19.02
C ARG A 232 -12.43 3.61 19.02
N GLY A 233 -13.38 3.45 18.10
CA GLY A 233 -14.31 2.31 18.12
C GLY A 233 -13.75 0.97 17.63
N ASN A 234 -12.57 0.94 17.05
CA ASN A 234 -12.09 -0.22 16.30
C ASN A 234 -10.76 -0.80 16.83
N LYS A 235 -10.78 -1.24 18.09
CA LYS A 235 -9.58 -1.75 18.81
C LYS A 235 -9.03 -3.08 18.23
N ALA A 236 -9.81 -3.79 17.41
CA ALA A 236 -9.49 -5.17 17.02
C ALA A 236 -8.42 -5.32 15.92
N LEU A 237 -8.13 -4.25 15.16
CA LEU A 237 -7.23 -4.29 14.01
C LEU A 237 -6.13 -3.23 14.09
N LYS A 238 -5.52 -3.09 15.25
CA LYS A 238 -4.55 -2.03 15.57
C LYS A 238 -3.37 -1.91 14.61
N ARG A 239 -3.01 -2.98 13.89
CA ARG A 239 -1.91 -3.00 12.92
C ARG A 239 -2.37 -3.15 11.48
N GLY A 240 -3.63 -2.89 11.20
CA GLY A 240 -4.24 -3.04 9.90
C GLY A 240 -3.88 -1.93 8.91
N TRP A 241 -4.36 -2.11 7.70
CA TRP A 241 -4.38 -1.09 6.68
C TRP A 241 -5.70 -0.32 6.74
N ASN A 242 -5.61 0.97 6.97
CA ASN A 242 -6.75 1.87 7.08
C ASN A 242 -6.92 2.62 5.78
N ILE A 243 -8.14 2.69 5.30
CA ILE A 243 -8.46 3.38 4.07
C ILE A 243 -9.51 4.43 4.35
N VAL A 244 -9.15 5.66 4.04
CA VAL A 244 -9.98 6.84 4.25
C VAL A 244 -10.56 7.24 2.91
N LEU A 245 -11.89 7.45 2.87
CA LEU A 245 -12.60 7.81 1.65
C LEU A 245 -13.19 9.21 1.76
N TYR A 246 -12.83 10.06 0.84
CA TYR A 246 -13.44 11.37 0.62
C TYR A 246 -14.07 11.47 -0.76
N HIS A 247 -15.00 12.39 -0.90
CA HIS A 247 -15.54 12.87 -2.17
C HIS A 247 -15.26 14.37 -2.24
N PHE A 248 -16.24 15.16 -2.74
CA PHE A 248 -16.13 16.60 -2.82
C PHE A 248 -16.07 17.23 -1.41
N VAL A 249 -14.91 17.74 -1.03
CA VAL A 249 -14.64 18.29 0.31
C VAL A 249 -15.38 19.60 0.54
N HIS A 250 -15.43 20.48 -0.48
CA HIS A 250 -16.18 21.72 -0.42
C HIS A 250 -17.67 21.53 -0.77
N ALA A 251 -18.24 20.36 -0.47
CA ALA A 251 -19.67 20.13 -0.62
C ALA A 251 -20.46 20.93 0.41
N GLY A 252 -21.54 21.57 -0.03
CA GLY A 252 -22.43 22.33 0.84
C GLY A 252 -23.37 23.23 0.07
N ARG A 253 -24.45 23.66 0.71
CA ARG A 253 -25.45 24.57 0.10
C ARG A 253 -25.02 26.02 0.23
N THR A 254 -24.31 26.34 1.30
CA THR A 254 -23.81 27.68 1.60
C THR A 254 -22.28 27.67 1.60
N ASP A 255 -21.64 28.82 1.52
CA ASP A 255 -20.20 28.94 1.64
C ASP A 255 -19.72 28.53 3.04
N GLU A 256 -20.51 28.86 4.07
CA GLU A 256 -20.24 28.42 5.45
C GLU A 256 -20.22 26.87 5.57
N ASP A 257 -21.18 26.16 4.94
CA ASP A 257 -21.18 24.69 4.91
C ASP A 257 -19.93 24.15 4.24
N ARG A 258 -19.50 24.76 3.13
CA ARG A 258 -18.32 24.36 2.35
C ARG A 258 -17.04 24.53 3.16
N GLU A 259 -16.86 25.69 3.77
CA GLU A 259 -15.72 25.98 4.63
C GLU A 259 -15.67 25.05 5.84
N LYS A 260 -16.80 24.80 6.49
CA LYS A 260 -16.91 23.89 7.62
C LYS A 260 -16.55 22.44 7.26
N ASN A 261 -17.00 21.95 6.10
CA ASN A 261 -16.67 20.61 5.63
C ASN A 261 -15.18 20.49 5.30
N ALA A 262 -14.60 21.49 4.62
CA ALA A 262 -13.18 21.54 4.32
C ALA A 262 -12.31 21.57 5.59
N ALA A 263 -12.68 22.43 6.56
CA ALA A 263 -11.96 22.51 7.84
C ALA A 263 -12.02 21.20 8.65
N SER A 264 -13.17 20.52 8.62
CA SER A 264 -13.32 19.21 9.27
C SER A 264 -12.43 18.17 8.63
N THR A 265 -12.40 18.11 7.29
CA THR A 265 -11.55 17.20 6.53
C THR A 265 -10.06 17.50 6.77
N GLU A 266 -9.68 18.78 6.75
CA GLU A 266 -8.31 19.21 7.02
C GLU A 266 -7.83 18.76 8.41
N LYS A 267 -8.66 18.93 9.43
CA LYS A 267 -8.36 18.50 10.80
C LYS A 267 -8.07 16.98 10.86
N GLU A 268 -8.89 16.17 10.19
CA GLU A 268 -8.71 14.72 10.13
C GLU A 268 -7.41 14.34 9.40
N VAL A 269 -7.16 14.94 8.24
CA VAL A 269 -5.97 14.67 7.44
C VAL A 269 -4.69 15.10 8.16
N ARG A 270 -4.68 16.25 8.83
CA ARG A 270 -3.57 16.69 9.67
C ARG A 270 -3.30 15.74 10.83
N TYR A 271 -4.35 15.23 11.47
CA TYR A 271 -4.21 14.21 12.51
C TYR A 271 -3.57 12.93 11.96
N ILE A 272 -4.04 12.41 10.83
CA ILE A 272 -3.45 11.24 10.17
C ILE A 272 -1.96 11.50 9.86
N ALA A 273 -1.66 12.63 9.27
CA ALA A 273 -0.28 13.00 8.89
C ALA A 273 0.64 13.16 10.11
N SER A 274 0.12 13.61 11.25
CA SER A 274 0.91 13.72 12.49
C SER A 274 1.44 12.39 13.03
N LEU A 275 0.84 11.28 12.62
CA LEU A 275 1.24 9.92 13.01
C LEU A 275 2.23 9.27 12.05
N LYS A 276 2.54 9.89 10.90
CA LYS A 276 3.26 9.25 9.78
C LYS A 276 4.68 8.82 10.10
N ASP A 277 5.37 9.56 10.98
CA ASP A 277 6.79 9.33 11.22
C ASP A 277 7.05 8.19 12.21
N ASP A 278 6.18 8.02 13.18
CA ASP A 278 6.39 7.05 14.27
C ASP A 278 5.53 5.80 14.13
N ARG A 279 4.26 5.95 13.76
CA ARG A 279 3.27 4.90 13.93
C ARG A 279 2.60 4.48 12.65
N LEU A 280 2.46 5.39 11.68
CA LEU A 280 1.59 5.19 10.54
C LEU A 280 2.36 5.34 9.23
N TRP A 281 2.30 4.32 8.40
CA TRP A 281 2.72 4.45 7.02
C TRP A 281 1.58 5.07 6.21
N VAL A 282 1.62 6.39 6.02
CA VAL A 282 0.68 7.10 5.15
C VAL A 282 1.16 6.98 3.72
N CYS A 283 0.44 6.26 2.89
CA CYS A 283 0.87 5.84 1.56
C CYS A 283 -0.27 5.85 0.55
N ARG A 284 0.07 5.77 -0.72
CA ARG A 284 -0.90 5.55 -1.77
C ARG A 284 -1.55 4.17 -1.62
N PHE A 285 -2.75 4.03 -2.14
CA PHE A 285 -3.51 2.78 -2.06
C PHE A 285 -2.80 1.63 -2.81
N ASP A 286 -2.30 1.92 -4.00
CA ASP A 286 -1.55 0.97 -4.81
C ASP A 286 -0.22 0.54 -4.18
N ASP A 287 0.48 1.44 -3.48
CA ASP A 287 1.71 1.11 -2.74
C ASP A 287 1.42 0.10 -1.61
N ALA A 288 0.37 0.34 -0.82
CA ALA A 288 0.00 -0.57 0.26
C ALA A 288 -0.47 -1.94 -0.27
N ALA A 289 -1.18 -1.93 -1.40
CA ALA A 289 -1.62 -3.16 -2.07
C ALA A 289 -0.44 -4.00 -2.56
N LYS A 290 0.52 -3.39 -3.24
CA LYS A 290 1.76 -4.04 -3.68
C LYS A 290 2.53 -4.59 -2.49
N TYR A 291 2.87 -3.72 -1.53
CA TYR A 291 3.62 -4.10 -0.33
C TYR A 291 3.01 -5.30 0.39
N GLY A 292 1.69 -5.29 0.60
CA GLY A 292 1.00 -6.37 1.32
C GLY A 292 1.08 -7.71 0.60
N GLN A 293 0.93 -7.72 -0.72
CA GLN A 293 0.96 -8.96 -1.51
C GLN A 293 2.39 -9.49 -1.69
N GLU A 294 3.36 -8.62 -1.96
CA GLU A 294 4.78 -8.99 -2.00
C GLU A 294 5.23 -9.54 -0.64
N ARG A 295 4.93 -8.86 0.46
CA ARG A 295 5.24 -9.32 1.82
C ARG A 295 4.66 -10.69 2.12
N ASP A 296 3.39 -10.91 1.80
CA ASP A 296 2.68 -12.13 2.18
C ASP A 296 3.04 -13.34 1.30
N SER A 297 3.67 -13.11 0.16
CA SER A 297 4.29 -14.16 -0.67
C SER A 297 5.80 -14.23 -0.54
N ALA A 298 6.42 -13.35 0.26
CA ALA A 298 7.87 -13.25 0.37
C ALA A 298 8.53 -14.49 1.00
N THR A 299 9.70 -14.77 0.50
CA THR A 299 10.67 -15.71 1.09
C THR A 299 11.95 -14.95 1.41
N LEU A 300 12.38 -15.01 2.67
CA LEU A 300 13.57 -14.34 3.16
C LEU A 300 14.57 -15.36 3.70
N ALA A 301 15.79 -15.31 3.20
CA ALA A 301 16.92 -16.08 3.73
C ALA A 301 18.05 -15.11 4.07
N SER A 302 18.55 -15.15 5.30
CA SER A 302 19.59 -14.23 5.79
C SER A 302 20.69 -14.95 6.56
N ALA A 303 21.90 -14.42 6.53
CA ALA A 303 23.03 -14.94 7.30
C ALA A 303 24.12 -13.89 7.54
N LEU A 304 24.79 -13.99 8.69
CA LEU A 304 26.04 -13.28 8.95
C LEU A 304 27.18 -13.99 8.24
N LYS A 305 27.90 -13.30 7.33
CA LYS A 305 29.05 -13.79 6.58
C LYS A 305 30.27 -12.91 6.83
N GLY A 306 31.10 -13.33 7.75
CA GLY A 306 32.30 -12.57 8.15
C GLY A 306 31.89 -11.20 8.75
N LYS A 307 32.26 -10.12 8.09
CA LYS A 307 31.93 -8.73 8.51
C LYS A 307 30.72 -8.14 7.77
N ALA A 308 29.92 -8.96 7.11
CA ALA A 308 28.71 -8.51 6.43
C ALA A 308 27.54 -9.43 6.75
N ILE A 309 26.32 -8.90 6.66
CA ILE A 309 25.10 -9.71 6.65
C ILE A 309 24.61 -9.73 5.21
N GLU A 310 24.30 -10.90 4.72
CA GLU A 310 23.72 -11.08 3.40
C GLU A 310 22.35 -11.70 3.53
N PHE A 311 21.39 -11.17 2.76
CA PHE A 311 20.07 -11.79 2.64
C PHE A 311 19.58 -11.79 1.19
N THR A 312 18.72 -12.75 0.89
CA THR A 312 17.95 -12.81 -0.36
C THR A 312 16.47 -12.66 -0.01
N LEU A 313 15.80 -11.85 -0.79
CA LEU A 313 14.38 -11.60 -0.67
C LEU A 313 13.74 -11.88 -2.02
N THR A 314 12.79 -12.81 -2.04
CA THR A 314 12.04 -13.18 -3.25
C THR A 314 10.56 -13.21 -2.91
N ASP A 315 9.69 -13.05 -3.91
CA ASP A 315 8.28 -13.26 -3.75
C ASP A 315 7.70 -14.12 -4.89
N ARG A 316 6.39 -14.14 -5.03
CA ARG A 316 5.69 -14.87 -6.07
C ARG A 316 4.90 -13.96 -6.98
N MET A 317 4.98 -12.66 -6.75
CA MET A 317 4.21 -11.67 -7.47
C MET A 317 4.87 -11.35 -8.81
N LYS A 318 4.09 -10.78 -9.72
CA LYS A 318 4.53 -10.46 -11.08
C LYS A 318 5.40 -9.19 -11.08
N ASP A 319 6.70 -9.33 -11.33
CA ASP A 319 7.74 -8.29 -11.20
C ASP A 319 7.50 -7.01 -12.02
N ASP A 320 6.70 -7.06 -13.09
CA ASP A 320 6.37 -5.87 -13.89
C ASP A 320 5.24 -5.02 -13.27
N ILE A 321 4.57 -5.55 -12.26
CA ILE A 321 3.52 -4.87 -11.49
C ILE A 321 3.98 -4.62 -10.05
N PHE A 322 4.59 -5.62 -9.44
CA PHE A 322 5.02 -5.64 -8.06
C PHE A 322 6.53 -5.38 -8.00
N ASP A 323 6.89 -4.17 -7.62
CA ASP A 323 8.25 -3.66 -7.57
C ASP A 323 8.46 -2.75 -6.35
N TYR A 324 7.55 -2.84 -5.37
CA TYR A 324 7.61 -1.99 -4.18
C TYR A 324 8.66 -2.53 -3.19
N PRO A 325 9.55 -1.68 -2.64
CA PRO A 325 10.54 -2.15 -1.69
C PRO A 325 9.90 -2.59 -0.38
N LEU A 326 10.18 -3.82 0.06
CA LEU A 326 9.84 -4.32 1.38
C LEU A 326 10.90 -3.89 2.40
N THR A 327 10.46 -3.46 3.57
CA THR A 327 11.38 -3.16 4.67
C THR A 327 11.76 -4.45 5.38
N VAL A 328 13.04 -4.78 5.38
CA VAL A 328 13.63 -5.93 6.08
C VAL A 328 14.35 -5.44 7.34
N LYS A 329 13.94 -5.96 8.50
CA LYS A 329 14.56 -5.69 9.78
C LYS A 329 15.67 -6.71 10.02
N VAL A 330 16.90 -6.25 10.10
CA VAL A 330 18.10 -7.09 10.22
C VAL A 330 18.76 -6.87 11.58
N ARG A 331 19.00 -7.93 12.36
CA ARG A 331 19.75 -7.86 13.61
C ARG A 331 21.24 -7.70 13.31
N LEU A 332 21.82 -6.62 13.80
CA LEU A 332 23.22 -6.29 13.60
C LEU A 332 24.11 -6.82 14.74
N PRO A 333 25.41 -7.09 14.51
CA PRO A 333 26.35 -7.32 15.59
C PRO A 333 26.41 -6.18 16.59
N ASN A 334 26.55 -6.47 17.88
CA ASN A 334 26.45 -5.49 18.97
C ASN A 334 27.45 -4.32 18.87
N GLY A 335 28.55 -4.46 18.17
CA GLY A 335 29.54 -3.38 18.01
C GLY A 335 29.25 -2.39 16.88
N TRP A 336 28.24 -2.64 16.05
CA TRP A 336 27.91 -1.75 14.94
C TRP A 336 27.21 -0.49 15.44
N LYS A 337 27.63 0.68 14.94
CA LYS A 337 27.06 1.99 15.27
C LYS A 337 26.23 2.59 14.12
N SER A 338 26.44 2.06 12.92
CA SER A 338 25.73 2.45 11.71
C SER A 338 25.78 1.27 10.72
N ALA A 339 24.96 1.30 9.69
CA ALA A 339 24.92 0.31 8.64
C ALA A 339 24.75 0.95 7.26
N LYS A 340 25.26 0.29 6.23
CA LYS A 340 25.00 0.56 4.82
C LYS A 340 24.54 -0.72 4.16
N ALA A 341 23.72 -0.61 3.14
CA ALA A 341 23.28 -1.76 2.36
C ALA A 341 23.35 -1.50 0.86
N THR A 342 23.58 -2.59 0.12
CA THR A 342 23.50 -2.60 -1.34
C THR A 342 22.64 -3.77 -1.79
N GLN A 343 21.90 -3.58 -2.88
CA GLN A 343 21.15 -4.62 -3.58
C GLN A 343 21.59 -4.61 -5.05
N GLY A 344 22.00 -5.75 -5.60
CA GLY A 344 22.51 -5.82 -6.97
C GLY A 344 23.68 -4.84 -7.23
N GLY A 345 24.47 -4.53 -6.20
CA GLY A 345 25.60 -3.58 -6.27
C GLY A 345 25.20 -2.09 -6.15
N LYS A 346 23.94 -1.75 -6.06
CA LYS A 346 23.44 -0.38 -5.88
C LYS A 346 23.12 -0.13 -4.41
N SER A 347 23.40 1.10 -3.91
CA SER A 347 23.01 1.49 -2.56
C SER A 347 21.49 1.50 -2.41
N VAL A 348 21.01 0.98 -1.28
CA VAL A 348 19.59 1.00 -0.90
C VAL A 348 19.39 1.73 0.43
N PRO A 349 18.20 2.28 0.70
CA PRO A 349 17.91 2.97 1.95
C PRO A 349 18.12 2.09 3.16
N VAL A 350 18.74 2.63 4.20
CA VAL A 350 18.97 1.97 5.48
C VAL A 350 18.68 2.94 6.61
N ARG A 351 17.90 2.51 7.59
CA ARG A 351 17.71 3.22 8.84
C ARG A 351 18.24 2.37 9.99
N PHE A 352 19.18 2.93 10.75
CA PHE A 352 19.69 2.29 11.96
C PHE A 352 18.73 2.55 13.12
N VAL A 353 18.38 1.51 13.87
CA VAL A 353 17.51 1.59 15.04
C VAL A 353 18.05 0.72 16.17
N THR A 354 17.67 1.02 17.40
CA THR A 354 17.98 0.19 18.57
C THR A 354 16.70 -0.26 19.26
N HIS A 355 16.68 -1.50 19.72
CA HIS A 355 15.60 -2.05 20.51
C HIS A 355 16.20 -2.84 21.67
N GLU A 356 15.83 -2.50 22.92
CA GLU A 356 16.37 -3.13 24.13
C GLU A 356 17.91 -3.20 24.16
N GLY A 357 18.55 -2.13 23.71
CA GLY A 357 20.01 -2.04 23.63
C GLY A 357 20.66 -2.79 22.46
N ALA A 358 19.91 -3.54 21.69
CA ALA A 358 20.38 -4.27 20.52
C ALA A 358 20.28 -3.43 19.23
N PRO A 359 21.29 -3.43 18.34
CA PRO A 359 21.26 -2.67 17.08
C PRO A 359 20.57 -3.45 15.95
N TYR A 360 19.81 -2.72 15.14
CA TYR A 360 19.14 -3.23 13.94
C TYR A 360 19.32 -2.27 12.75
N ALA A 361 19.23 -2.81 11.56
CA ALA A 361 19.05 -2.05 10.33
C ALA A 361 17.66 -2.35 9.75
N LEU A 362 16.93 -1.31 9.39
CA LEU A 362 15.76 -1.41 8.53
C LEU A 362 16.24 -1.11 7.10
N VAL A 363 16.15 -2.09 6.24
CA VAL A 363 16.67 -2.04 4.87
C VAL A 363 15.51 -2.18 3.89
N ASP A 364 15.34 -1.20 3.02
CA ASP A 364 14.33 -1.28 1.97
C ASP A 364 14.91 -2.02 0.76
N ALA A 365 14.35 -3.17 0.43
CA ALA A 365 14.79 -4.04 -0.64
C ALA A 365 13.63 -4.51 -1.51
N VAL A 366 13.81 -4.46 -2.83
CA VAL A 366 12.82 -4.95 -3.79
C VAL A 366 13.00 -6.47 -3.96
N PRO A 367 11.94 -7.28 -3.82
CA PRO A 367 12.03 -8.72 -4.09
C PRO A 367 12.61 -9.00 -5.48
N ASP A 368 13.23 -10.16 -5.63
CA ASP A 368 13.78 -10.70 -6.90
C ASP A 368 14.85 -9.83 -7.61
N ARG A 369 15.33 -8.74 -6.97
CA ARG A 369 16.38 -7.84 -7.51
C ARG A 369 17.79 -8.20 -7.03
N GLY A 370 18.01 -9.47 -6.64
CA GLY A 370 19.31 -10.00 -6.23
C GLY A 370 19.61 -9.85 -4.75
N ALA A 371 20.77 -10.37 -4.35
CA ALA A 371 21.18 -10.39 -2.95
C ALA A 371 21.40 -8.98 -2.38
N VAL A 372 21.02 -8.82 -1.13
CA VAL A 372 21.28 -7.60 -0.34
C VAL A 372 22.46 -7.87 0.58
N ARG A 373 23.39 -6.92 0.61
CA ARG A 373 24.57 -6.97 1.47
C ARG A 373 24.56 -5.79 2.43
N VAL A 374 24.50 -6.07 3.73
CA VAL A 374 24.56 -5.08 4.82
C VAL A 374 25.95 -5.10 5.44
N THR A 375 26.57 -3.93 5.57
CA THR A 375 27.91 -3.76 6.13
C THR A 375 27.90 -2.65 7.19
N PRO A 376 28.91 -2.62 8.10
CA PRO A 376 29.07 -1.47 8.99
C PRO A 376 29.14 -0.18 8.17
N GLY A 377 28.47 0.87 8.64
CA GLY A 377 28.72 2.23 8.17
C GLY A 377 30.10 2.72 8.65
N ALA A 378 30.52 3.85 8.10
CA ALA A 378 31.74 4.50 8.55
C ALA A 378 31.52 5.18 9.91
#